data_015a0f5d9326cd555a08bc3ae572979a
#
_entry.id   015a0f5d9326cd555a08bc3ae572979a
#
_cell.length_a   1.000
_cell.length_b   1.000
_cell.length_c   1.000
_cell.angle_alpha   90.00
_cell.angle_beta   90.00
_cell.angle_gamma   90.00
#
_symmetry.space_group_name_H-M   'P 1'
#
loop_
_entity.id
_entity.type
_entity.pdbx_description
1 polymer ?
#
loop_
_entity_poly.entity_id
_entity_poly.type
_entity_poly.pdbx_seq_one_letter_code
_entity_poly.pdbx_strand_id
1 'polypeptide(L)'
;ITRRWKYFKNKMNSHSKKILNSINLDIFKIISDSTEELGLESFIVGGFVRDLILNRSVKKDIDIMCIGSGIDLAKTVQKKINSKANINIFKRYGTAMINYGDYQIEFVGSRKESYSKDSRNPSVESGSFMDDMLRRDFTINTLAIILNRNKFGELVDTFGGVQDLEKKIIVTPSEPNKTFSDDPLRMLRAVRFGCQLNFIIDEKTKESIIENSHRVQILSPERISDEINKILMCDNPSIGFKNLEKMNLLRYILPELIDLKGVEEVEGQTHKDNFYHTLEVVDNISNNTKNLWLRWAALLHDIGKAP
;
A
#
# COMPACT_ATOMS: atom_id res chain seq x y z
N ILE A 1 2.03 35.20 -2.34
CA ILE A 1 0.89 34.31 -2.79
C ILE A 1 1.07 33.89 -4.24
N THR A 2 1.55 34.78 -5.15
CA THR A 2 1.61 34.55 -6.60
C THR A 2 2.65 33.52 -7.08
N ARG A 3 3.85 33.43 -6.47
CA ARG A 3 4.90 32.47 -6.90
C ARG A 3 4.56 31.03 -6.53
N ARG A 4 3.98 30.81 -5.36
CA ARG A 4 3.59 29.47 -4.86
C ARG A 4 2.42 28.88 -5.69
N TRP A 5 1.44 29.71 -6.05
CA TRP A 5 0.33 29.34 -6.94
C TRP A 5 0.79 29.01 -8.37
N LYS A 6 1.75 29.76 -8.92
CA LYS A 6 2.31 29.52 -10.25
C LYS A 6 3.10 28.21 -10.30
N TYR A 7 3.83 27.89 -9.22
CA TYR A 7 4.56 26.62 -9.06
C TYR A 7 3.57 25.42 -9.01
N PHE A 8 2.51 25.49 -8.20
CA PHE A 8 1.47 24.46 -8.13
C PHE A 8 0.76 24.26 -9.46
N LYS A 9 0.38 25.32 -10.14
CA LYS A 9 -0.30 25.26 -11.44
C LYS A 9 0.57 24.64 -12.55
N ASN A 10 1.85 24.97 -12.60
CA ASN A 10 2.80 24.37 -13.56
C ASN A 10 3.05 22.89 -13.27
N LYS A 11 3.07 22.49 -12.01
CA LYS A 11 3.29 21.10 -11.57
C LYS A 11 2.04 20.24 -11.79
N MET A 12 0.85 20.76 -11.55
CA MET A 12 -0.41 20.10 -11.96
C MET A 12 -0.46 19.85 -13.45
N ASN A 13 -0.03 20.79 -14.29
CA ASN A 13 0.04 20.62 -15.75
C ASN A 13 1.05 19.51 -16.15
N SER A 14 2.17 19.36 -15.42
CA SER A 14 3.14 18.29 -15.69
C SER A 14 2.60 16.91 -15.31
N HIS A 15 1.89 16.79 -14.19
CA HIS A 15 1.22 15.55 -13.79
C HIS A 15 0.10 15.19 -14.76
N SER A 16 -0.73 16.15 -15.18
CA SER A 16 -1.84 15.93 -16.11
C SER A 16 -1.35 15.35 -17.45
N LYS A 17 -0.30 15.93 -18.06
CA LYS A 17 0.27 15.42 -19.31
C LYS A 17 0.80 13.99 -19.16
N LYS A 18 1.46 13.71 -18.05
CA LYS A 18 1.99 12.38 -17.75
C LYS A 18 0.88 11.35 -17.52
N ILE A 19 -0.13 11.72 -16.72
CA ILE A 19 -1.30 10.88 -16.49
C ILE A 19 -1.95 10.51 -17.82
N LEU A 20 -2.27 11.50 -18.65
CA LEU A 20 -2.89 11.26 -19.95
C LEU A 20 -2.06 10.35 -20.85
N ASN A 21 -0.73 10.49 -20.87
CA ASN A 21 0.14 9.61 -21.64
C ASN A 21 0.10 8.15 -21.09
N SER A 22 0.05 7.99 -19.78
CA SER A 22 0.08 6.66 -19.13
C SER A 22 -1.26 5.91 -19.22
N ILE A 23 -2.37 6.65 -19.31
CA ILE A 23 -3.71 6.06 -19.49
C ILE A 23 -4.23 6.09 -20.92
N ASN A 24 -3.39 6.47 -21.90
CA ASN A 24 -3.73 6.44 -23.33
C ASN A 24 -3.64 5.02 -23.91
N LEU A 25 -4.17 4.04 -23.18
CA LEU A 25 -4.33 2.66 -23.60
C LEU A 25 -5.80 2.40 -23.96
N ASP A 26 -6.04 1.55 -24.94
CA ASP A 26 -7.40 1.26 -25.38
C ASP A 26 -8.29 0.72 -24.26
N ILE A 27 -7.70 -0.03 -23.34
CA ILE A 27 -8.45 -0.54 -22.18
C ILE A 27 -9.10 0.56 -21.34
N PHE A 28 -8.41 1.67 -21.10
CA PHE A 28 -8.98 2.78 -20.31
C PHE A 28 -10.11 3.51 -21.07
N LYS A 29 -10.03 3.58 -22.40
CA LYS A 29 -11.11 4.11 -23.24
C LYS A 29 -12.34 3.17 -23.20
N ILE A 30 -12.11 1.85 -23.29
CA ILE A 30 -13.18 0.85 -23.17
C ILE A 30 -13.84 0.91 -21.78
N ILE A 31 -13.05 1.08 -20.70
CA ILE A 31 -13.59 1.26 -19.34
C ILE A 31 -14.41 2.55 -19.27
N SER A 32 -13.90 3.66 -19.79
CA SER A 32 -14.62 4.94 -19.87
C SER A 32 -15.97 4.79 -20.58
N ASP A 33 -15.98 4.17 -21.77
CA ASP A 33 -17.19 3.94 -22.55
C ASP A 33 -18.19 2.99 -21.84
N SER A 34 -17.69 2.04 -21.06
CA SER A 34 -18.52 1.14 -20.27
C SER A 34 -19.11 1.85 -19.05
N THR A 35 -18.35 2.76 -18.45
CA THR A 35 -18.77 3.60 -17.33
C THR A 35 -19.94 4.51 -17.74
N GLU A 36 -19.79 5.18 -18.90
CA GLU A 36 -20.87 6.04 -19.46
C GLU A 36 -22.14 5.22 -19.80
N GLU A 37 -21.99 4.03 -20.39
CA GLU A 37 -23.11 3.15 -20.72
C GLU A 37 -23.93 2.76 -19.48
N LEU A 38 -23.26 2.54 -18.35
CA LEU A 38 -23.89 2.17 -17.09
C LEU A 38 -24.32 3.38 -16.24
N GLY A 39 -24.00 4.60 -16.64
CA GLY A 39 -24.27 5.82 -15.88
C GLY A 39 -23.55 5.85 -14.53
N LEU A 40 -22.32 5.28 -14.46
CA LEU A 40 -21.53 5.21 -13.25
C LEU A 40 -20.45 6.32 -13.22
N GLU A 41 -19.83 6.51 -12.06
CA GLU A 41 -18.54 7.20 -11.94
C GLU A 41 -17.45 6.16 -11.70
N SER A 42 -16.31 6.27 -12.39
CA SER A 42 -15.20 5.33 -12.21
C SER A 42 -13.84 6.02 -12.16
N PHE A 43 -12.93 5.38 -11.46
CA PHE A 43 -11.62 5.94 -11.11
C PHE A 43 -10.54 4.84 -11.13
N ILE A 44 -9.35 5.19 -11.61
CA ILE A 44 -8.15 4.42 -11.28
C ILE A 44 -7.71 4.86 -9.89
N VAL A 45 -7.37 3.92 -9.01
CA VAL A 45 -7.05 4.21 -7.61
C VAL A 45 -5.81 3.46 -7.12
N GLY A 46 -5.31 3.84 -5.95
CA GLY A 46 -4.32 3.06 -5.20
C GLY A 46 -2.89 3.14 -5.72
N GLY A 47 -2.20 1.99 -5.71
CA GLY A 47 -0.76 1.90 -5.98
C GLY A 47 -0.35 2.37 -7.37
N PHE A 48 -1.18 2.13 -8.39
CA PHE A 48 -0.94 2.58 -9.75
C PHE A 48 -0.80 4.12 -9.83
N VAL A 49 -1.74 4.86 -9.23
CA VAL A 49 -1.73 6.33 -9.26
C VAL A 49 -0.54 6.89 -8.47
N ARG A 50 -0.28 6.35 -7.28
CA ARG A 50 0.89 6.73 -6.48
C ARG A 50 2.20 6.54 -7.25
N ASP A 51 2.43 5.36 -7.81
CA ASP A 51 3.68 5.02 -8.49
C ASP A 51 3.85 5.85 -9.78
N LEU A 52 2.73 6.16 -10.46
CA LEU A 52 2.71 7.08 -11.57
C LEU A 52 3.17 8.49 -11.17
N ILE A 53 2.67 9.05 -10.07
CA ILE A 53 3.09 10.38 -9.57
C ILE A 53 4.57 10.38 -9.17
N LEU A 54 5.04 9.30 -8.52
CA LEU A 54 6.44 9.13 -8.09
C LEU A 54 7.44 8.87 -9.22
N ASN A 55 7.02 8.77 -10.48
CA ASN A 55 7.87 8.36 -11.59
C ASN A 55 8.52 6.97 -11.41
N ARG A 56 7.86 6.07 -10.69
CA ARG A 56 8.28 4.68 -10.57
C ARG A 56 7.72 3.86 -11.74
N SER A 57 8.31 2.68 -11.99
CA SER A 57 7.71 1.76 -12.94
C SER A 57 6.32 1.36 -12.43
N VAL A 58 5.31 1.64 -13.22
CA VAL A 58 3.93 1.36 -12.85
C VAL A 58 3.72 -0.14 -12.92
N LYS A 59 3.16 -0.71 -11.87
CA LYS A 59 2.76 -2.12 -11.85
C LYS A 59 1.68 -2.37 -12.89
N LYS A 60 1.64 -3.59 -13.39
CA LYS A 60 0.61 -4.03 -14.32
C LYS A 60 -0.72 -4.37 -13.61
N ASP A 61 -0.76 -4.27 -12.29
CA ASP A 61 -1.96 -4.42 -11.46
C ASP A 61 -2.67 -3.06 -11.35
N ILE A 62 -3.89 -2.98 -11.83
CA ILE A 62 -4.67 -1.75 -11.90
C ILE A 62 -5.99 -1.94 -11.15
N ASP A 63 -6.23 -1.08 -10.15
CA ASP A 63 -7.47 -1.07 -9.41
C ASP A 63 -8.43 -0.02 -10.00
N ILE A 64 -9.58 -0.46 -10.47
CA ILE A 64 -10.67 0.38 -10.96
C ILE A 64 -11.79 0.37 -9.91
N MET A 65 -12.01 1.52 -9.29
CA MET A 65 -13.14 1.71 -8.38
C MET A 65 -14.27 2.42 -9.11
N CYS A 66 -15.51 1.97 -8.91
CA CYS A 66 -16.71 2.67 -9.43
C CYS A 66 -17.72 2.90 -8.31
N ILE A 67 -18.51 3.98 -8.44
CA ILE A 67 -19.67 4.22 -7.58
C ILE A 67 -20.80 3.36 -8.13
N GLY A 68 -20.96 2.15 -7.55
CA GLY A 68 -21.91 1.13 -8.00
C GLY A 68 -21.29 -0.26 -8.05
N SER A 69 -21.74 -1.10 -8.98
CA SER A 69 -21.32 -2.50 -9.10
C SER A 69 -20.04 -2.65 -9.93
N GLY A 70 -18.92 -2.97 -9.28
CA GLY A 70 -17.66 -3.31 -9.95
C GLY A 70 -17.80 -4.55 -10.84
N ILE A 71 -18.64 -5.53 -10.44
CA ILE A 71 -18.90 -6.73 -11.23
C ILE A 71 -19.61 -6.39 -12.54
N ASP A 72 -20.61 -5.49 -12.51
CA ASP A 72 -21.36 -5.16 -13.72
C ASP A 72 -20.52 -4.31 -14.68
N LEU A 73 -19.69 -3.39 -14.13
CA LEU A 73 -18.71 -2.66 -14.92
C LEU A 73 -17.73 -3.64 -15.62
N ALA A 74 -17.17 -4.59 -14.88
CA ALA A 74 -16.26 -5.59 -15.43
C ALA A 74 -16.90 -6.42 -16.54
N LYS A 75 -18.16 -6.86 -16.38
CA LYS A 75 -18.88 -7.62 -17.42
C LYS A 75 -19.11 -6.78 -18.68
N THR A 76 -19.42 -5.49 -18.54
CA THR A 76 -19.63 -4.58 -19.66
C THR A 76 -18.31 -4.34 -20.42
N VAL A 77 -17.22 -4.14 -19.68
CA VAL A 77 -15.86 -4.04 -20.23
C VAL A 77 -15.48 -5.34 -20.96
N GLN A 78 -15.70 -6.52 -20.35
CA GLN A 78 -15.43 -7.82 -20.96
C GLN A 78 -16.13 -7.97 -22.33
N LYS A 79 -17.41 -7.62 -22.40
CA LYS A 79 -18.18 -7.70 -23.66
C LYS A 79 -17.57 -6.83 -24.76
N LYS A 80 -17.04 -5.64 -24.43
CA LYS A 80 -16.43 -4.71 -25.39
C LYS A 80 -15.02 -5.11 -25.81
N ILE A 81 -14.24 -5.73 -24.93
CA ILE A 81 -12.92 -6.27 -25.29
C ILE A 81 -13.10 -7.51 -26.19
N ASN A 82 -13.71 -8.53 -25.64
CA ASN A 82 -14.02 -9.80 -26.28
C ASN A 82 -14.89 -10.61 -25.33
N SER A 83 -16.06 -11.06 -25.77
CA SER A 83 -16.97 -11.86 -24.95
C SER A 83 -16.37 -13.19 -24.43
N LYS A 84 -15.25 -13.65 -25.03
CA LYS A 84 -14.50 -14.83 -24.60
C LYS A 84 -13.34 -14.53 -23.66
N ALA A 85 -13.05 -13.24 -23.35
CA ALA A 85 -12.02 -12.88 -22.36
C ALA A 85 -12.40 -13.45 -20.98
N ASN A 86 -11.40 -14.01 -20.27
CA ASN A 86 -11.63 -14.55 -18.93
C ASN A 86 -11.90 -13.42 -17.94
N ILE A 87 -13.01 -13.56 -17.23
CA ILE A 87 -13.36 -12.72 -16.07
C ILE A 87 -13.45 -13.60 -14.84
N ASN A 88 -12.72 -13.24 -13.80
CA ASN A 88 -12.81 -13.88 -12.48
C ASN A 88 -13.72 -13.04 -11.60
N ILE A 89 -14.84 -13.59 -11.12
CA ILE A 89 -15.82 -12.89 -10.30
C ILE A 89 -15.73 -13.40 -8.86
N PHE A 90 -15.47 -12.50 -7.92
CA PHE A 90 -15.39 -12.77 -6.50
C PHE A 90 -16.66 -12.21 -5.80
N LYS A 91 -17.76 -12.94 -5.94
CA LYS A 91 -19.09 -12.48 -5.44
C LYS A 91 -19.11 -12.06 -3.99
N ARG A 92 -18.38 -12.78 -3.12
CA ARG A 92 -18.28 -12.49 -1.68
C ARG A 92 -17.70 -11.11 -1.41
N TYR A 93 -16.81 -10.62 -2.28
CA TYR A 93 -16.11 -9.35 -2.13
C TYR A 93 -16.68 -8.24 -3.02
N GLY A 94 -17.65 -8.58 -3.88
CA GLY A 94 -18.22 -7.64 -4.84
C GLY A 94 -17.21 -7.16 -5.89
N THR A 95 -16.17 -7.97 -6.19
CA THR A 95 -15.10 -7.60 -7.11
C THR A 95 -15.04 -8.53 -8.30
N ALA A 96 -14.45 -8.06 -9.39
CA ALA A 96 -14.16 -8.87 -10.56
C ALA A 96 -12.79 -8.47 -11.14
N MET A 97 -12.14 -9.42 -11.81
CA MET A 97 -10.81 -9.23 -12.38
C MET A 97 -10.79 -9.67 -13.84
N ILE A 98 -10.16 -8.84 -14.68
CA ILE A 98 -9.94 -9.11 -16.11
C ILE A 98 -8.43 -9.03 -16.38
N ASN A 99 -7.90 -10.02 -17.12
CA ASN A 99 -6.56 -9.95 -17.70
C ASN A 99 -6.65 -9.34 -19.09
N TYR A 100 -5.89 -8.27 -19.35
CA TYR A 100 -5.82 -7.60 -20.65
C TYR A 100 -4.36 -7.40 -21.06
N GLY A 101 -3.88 -8.22 -21.98
CA GLY A 101 -2.46 -8.32 -22.28
C GLY A 101 -1.67 -8.67 -21.01
N ASP A 102 -0.72 -7.82 -20.69
CA ASP A 102 0.07 -7.97 -19.46
C ASP A 102 -0.55 -7.32 -18.20
N TYR A 103 -1.70 -6.67 -18.35
CA TYR A 103 -2.37 -5.97 -17.25
C TYR A 103 -3.38 -6.88 -16.55
N GLN A 104 -3.38 -6.82 -15.23
CA GLN A 104 -4.40 -7.39 -14.36
C GLN A 104 -5.25 -6.24 -13.83
N ILE A 105 -6.54 -6.22 -14.18
CA ILE A 105 -7.43 -5.12 -13.87
C ILE A 105 -8.50 -5.63 -12.91
N GLU A 106 -8.48 -5.13 -11.67
CA GLU A 106 -9.48 -5.41 -10.67
C GLU A 106 -10.55 -4.31 -10.67
N PHE A 107 -11.81 -4.73 -10.69
CA PHE A 107 -12.97 -3.83 -10.63
C PHE A 107 -13.66 -3.98 -9.29
N VAL A 108 -13.79 -2.89 -8.56
CA VAL A 108 -14.40 -2.85 -7.23
C VAL A 108 -15.48 -1.78 -7.16
N GLY A 109 -16.59 -2.06 -6.47
CA GLY A 109 -17.55 -1.03 -6.09
C GLY A 109 -17.01 -0.19 -4.93
N SER A 110 -17.33 1.11 -4.91
CA SER A 110 -17.08 1.95 -3.73
C SER A 110 -17.80 1.39 -2.53
N ARG A 111 -17.15 1.37 -1.37
CA ARG A 111 -17.69 0.75 -0.17
C ARG A 111 -17.38 1.54 1.08
N LYS A 112 -18.34 1.48 2.00
CA LYS A 112 -18.17 1.90 3.38
C LYS A 112 -17.93 0.68 4.25
N GLU A 113 -16.96 0.75 5.11
CA GLU A 113 -16.59 -0.33 6.02
C GLU A 113 -16.89 0.08 7.47
N SER A 114 -17.45 -0.85 8.24
CA SER A 114 -17.63 -0.71 9.68
C SER A 114 -17.03 -1.92 10.39
N TYR A 115 -16.27 -1.68 11.46
CA TYR A 115 -15.48 -2.69 12.17
C TYR A 115 -16.03 -2.91 13.57
N SER A 116 -16.00 -4.15 14.05
CA SER A 116 -16.21 -4.51 15.45
C SER A 116 -14.88 -4.59 16.20
N LYS A 117 -14.90 -4.36 17.53
CA LYS A 117 -13.68 -4.29 18.35
C LYS A 117 -12.75 -5.50 18.24
N ASP A 118 -13.32 -6.70 18.07
CA ASP A 118 -12.58 -7.96 18.13
C ASP A 118 -12.40 -8.63 16.77
N SER A 119 -12.72 -7.92 15.70
CA SER A 119 -12.61 -8.43 14.33
C SER A 119 -12.08 -7.39 13.39
N ARG A 120 -11.09 -7.78 12.58
CA ARG A 120 -10.60 -7.00 11.45
C ARG A 120 -11.46 -7.16 10.18
N ASN A 121 -12.45 -8.06 10.19
CA ASN A 121 -13.34 -8.26 9.05
C ASN A 121 -14.49 -7.25 9.13
N PRO A 122 -14.55 -6.26 8.20
CA PRO A 122 -15.60 -5.27 8.24
C PRO A 122 -16.93 -5.83 7.77
N SER A 123 -18.01 -5.23 8.27
CA SER A 123 -19.27 -5.20 7.55
C SER A 123 -19.14 -4.20 6.41
N VAL A 124 -19.56 -4.59 5.21
CA VAL A 124 -19.35 -3.81 3.98
C VAL A 124 -20.71 -3.41 3.41
N GLU A 125 -20.86 -2.11 3.15
CA GLU A 125 -22.02 -1.53 2.50
C GLU A 125 -21.57 -0.70 1.28
N SER A 126 -22.50 -0.42 0.36
CA SER A 126 -22.23 0.52 -0.73
C SER A 126 -21.91 1.90 -0.15
N GLY A 127 -20.80 2.50 -0.58
CA GLY A 127 -20.32 3.78 -0.10
C GLY A 127 -20.19 4.82 -1.21
N SER A 128 -20.02 6.07 -0.81
CA SER A 128 -19.59 7.15 -1.70
C SER A 128 -18.10 7.05 -2.05
N PHE A 129 -17.65 7.91 -2.98
CA PHE A 129 -16.22 8.09 -3.24
C PHE A 129 -15.43 8.43 -1.96
N MET A 130 -15.99 9.33 -1.13
CA MET A 130 -15.35 9.75 0.13
C MET A 130 -15.24 8.61 1.14
N ASP A 131 -16.29 7.78 1.26
CA ASP A 131 -16.25 6.62 2.16
C ASP A 131 -15.13 5.66 1.76
N ASP A 132 -14.98 5.39 0.45
CA ASP A 132 -13.92 4.51 -0.05
C ASP A 132 -12.51 5.10 0.18
N MET A 133 -12.34 6.39 0.00
CA MET A 133 -11.05 7.04 0.22
C MET A 133 -10.69 7.08 1.71
N LEU A 134 -11.65 7.39 2.60
CA LEU A 134 -11.43 7.45 4.06
C LEU A 134 -11.05 6.12 4.70
N ARG A 135 -11.53 5.00 4.16
CA ARG A 135 -11.21 3.66 4.67
C ARG A 135 -9.82 3.16 4.26
N ARG A 136 -9.13 3.86 3.33
CA ARG A 136 -7.79 3.46 2.88
C ARG A 136 -6.76 3.68 3.98
N ASP A 137 -5.61 3.01 3.83
CA ASP A 137 -4.55 3.02 4.83
C ASP A 137 -3.83 4.38 4.94
N PHE A 138 -3.36 4.94 3.81
CA PHE A 138 -2.54 6.15 3.79
C PHE A 138 -2.98 7.11 2.69
N THR A 139 -2.77 8.43 2.93
CA THR A 139 -3.09 9.51 1.99
C THR A 139 -2.47 9.29 0.61
N ILE A 140 -1.26 8.76 0.54
CA ILE A 140 -0.56 8.45 -0.71
C ILE A 140 -1.26 7.36 -1.55
N ASN A 141 -2.17 6.59 -0.97
CA ASN A 141 -2.99 5.56 -1.61
C ASN A 141 -4.44 6.00 -1.83
N THR A 142 -4.82 7.24 -1.45
CA THR A 142 -6.15 7.81 -1.71
C THR A 142 -6.22 8.62 -3.01
N LEU A 143 -5.12 8.69 -3.75
CA LEU A 143 -5.09 9.35 -5.04
C LEU A 143 -5.93 8.59 -6.05
N ALA A 144 -6.71 9.31 -6.84
CA ALA A 144 -7.56 8.74 -7.87
C ALA A 144 -7.46 9.50 -9.20
N ILE A 145 -7.66 8.80 -10.32
CA ILE A 145 -7.73 9.40 -11.66
C ILE A 145 -9.11 9.09 -12.24
N ILE A 146 -9.84 10.13 -12.65
CA ILE A 146 -11.20 10.01 -13.22
C ILE A 146 -11.13 9.35 -14.58
N LEU A 147 -12.04 8.41 -14.85
CA LEU A 147 -12.19 7.75 -16.15
C LEU A 147 -13.43 8.19 -16.93
N ASN A 148 -14.37 8.94 -16.33
CA ASN A 148 -15.51 9.50 -17.03
C ASN A 148 -15.05 10.49 -18.12
N ARG A 149 -15.70 10.45 -19.30
CA ARG A 149 -15.29 11.23 -20.50
C ARG A 149 -15.10 12.71 -20.25
N ASN A 150 -16.01 13.34 -19.50
CA ASN A 150 -15.99 14.78 -19.24
C ASN A 150 -14.81 15.27 -18.42
N LYS A 151 -14.16 14.35 -17.64
CA LYS A 151 -13.03 14.63 -16.76
C LYS A 151 -11.92 13.59 -16.87
N PHE A 152 -11.85 12.89 -18.01
CA PHE A 152 -10.91 11.80 -18.23
C PHE A 152 -9.46 12.25 -17.98
N GLY A 153 -8.78 11.53 -17.08
CA GLY A 153 -7.40 11.81 -16.71
C GLY A 153 -7.22 12.89 -15.66
N GLU A 154 -8.29 13.50 -15.11
CA GLU A 154 -8.16 14.42 -13.99
C GLU A 154 -7.76 13.67 -12.72
N LEU A 155 -6.77 14.23 -12.02
CA LEU A 155 -6.31 13.73 -10.72
C LEU A 155 -7.21 14.28 -9.60
N VAL A 156 -7.68 13.37 -8.75
CA VAL A 156 -8.41 13.69 -7.52
C VAL A 156 -7.49 13.41 -6.33
N ASP A 157 -7.24 14.44 -5.54
CA ASP A 157 -6.46 14.38 -4.30
C ASP A 157 -7.20 15.10 -3.18
N THR A 158 -8.04 14.36 -2.48
CA THR A 158 -8.90 14.91 -1.41
C THR A 158 -8.18 15.05 -0.07
N PHE A 159 -7.16 14.21 0.16
CA PHE A 159 -6.46 14.11 1.44
C PHE A 159 -5.02 14.61 1.42
N GLY A 160 -4.60 15.31 0.36
CA GLY A 160 -3.25 15.87 0.27
C GLY A 160 -2.16 14.83 -0.02
N GLY A 161 -2.53 13.69 -0.61
CA GLY A 161 -1.61 12.60 -0.91
C GLY A 161 -0.44 13.02 -1.82
N VAL A 162 -0.65 13.95 -2.77
CA VAL A 162 0.44 14.50 -3.60
C VAL A 162 1.44 15.26 -2.75
N GLN A 163 0.98 16.05 -1.77
CA GLN A 163 1.87 16.79 -0.88
C GLN A 163 2.68 15.82 0.01
N ASP A 164 2.03 14.74 0.49
CA ASP A 164 2.69 13.75 1.33
C ASP A 164 3.72 12.92 0.52
N LEU A 165 3.45 12.63 -0.75
CA LEU A 165 4.43 12.05 -1.68
C LEU A 165 5.64 12.97 -1.86
N GLU A 166 5.43 14.28 -1.99
CA GLU A 166 6.51 15.27 -2.13
C GLU A 166 7.35 15.39 -0.87
N LYS A 167 6.70 15.38 0.30
CA LYS A 167 7.37 15.39 1.62
C LYS A 167 8.00 14.06 1.98
N LYS A 168 7.68 12.99 1.22
CA LYS A 168 8.09 11.61 1.51
C LYS A 168 7.65 11.15 2.90
N ILE A 169 6.38 11.33 3.23
CA ILE A 169 5.81 10.94 4.52
C ILE A 169 4.63 9.97 4.35
N ILE A 170 4.46 9.09 5.33
CA ILE A 170 3.33 8.16 5.45
C ILE A 170 2.38 8.70 6.50
N VAL A 171 1.17 9.08 6.06
CA VAL A 171 0.12 9.67 6.89
C VAL A 171 -1.20 8.94 6.62
N THR A 172 -2.03 8.75 7.63
CA THR A 172 -3.37 8.18 7.48
C THR A 172 -4.36 9.24 6.99
N PRO A 173 -5.36 8.90 6.13
CA PRO A 173 -6.38 9.86 5.65
C PRO A 173 -7.38 10.25 6.73
N SER A 174 -7.47 9.47 7.80
CA SER A 174 -8.35 9.68 8.95
C SER A 174 -7.51 9.62 10.24
N GLU A 175 -8.19 9.68 11.37
CA GLU A 175 -7.56 9.59 12.69
C GLU A 175 -6.77 8.27 12.80
N PRO A 176 -5.44 8.32 13.14
CA PRO A 176 -4.58 7.15 13.11
C PRO A 176 -5.02 6.02 14.05
N ASN A 177 -5.45 6.32 15.28
CA ASN A 177 -5.90 5.32 16.24
C ASN A 177 -7.10 4.54 15.72
N LYS A 178 -8.06 5.22 15.06
CA LYS A 178 -9.17 4.55 14.41
C LYS A 178 -8.70 3.67 13.26
N THR A 179 -7.82 4.19 12.41
CA THR A 179 -7.28 3.48 11.25
C THR A 179 -6.61 2.15 11.65
N PHE A 180 -5.82 2.13 12.73
CA PHE A 180 -5.10 0.94 13.19
C PHE A 180 -5.94 0.04 14.09
N SER A 181 -6.92 0.61 14.79
CA SER A 181 -7.92 -0.17 15.51
C SER A 181 -8.84 -0.94 14.55
N ASP A 182 -9.22 -0.34 13.44
CA ASP A 182 -10.07 -0.96 12.42
C ASP A 182 -9.35 -2.13 11.72
N ASP A 183 -8.12 -1.93 11.24
CA ASP A 183 -7.30 -3.01 10.65
C ASP A 183 -5.84 -2.90 11.08
N PRO A 184 -5.40 -3.72 12.05
CA PRO A 184 -4.02 -3.72 12.54
C PRO A 184 -2.96 -4.05 11.49
N LEU A 185 -3.33 -4.69 10.36
CA LEU A 185 -2.40 -4.94 9.27
C LEU A 185 -1.83 -3.64 8.70
N ARG A 186 -2.57 -2.54 8.79
CA ARG A 186 -2.13 -1.23 8.31
C ARG A 186 -0.89 -0.73 9.03
N MET A 187 -0.63 -1.16 10.29
CA MET A 187 0.61 -0.85 11.01
C MET A 187 1.83 -1.47 10.30
N LEU A 188 1.74 -2.76 9.93
CA LEU A 188 2.80 -3.42 9.17
C LEU A 188 2.97 -2.81 7.77
N ARG A 189 1.86 -2.42 7.14
CA ARG A 189 1.87 -1.73 5.86
C ARG A 189 2.54 -0.35 5.95
N ALA A 190 2.36 0.40 7.06
CA ALA A 190 3.07 1.67 7.29
C ALA A 190 4.58 1.47 7.27
N VAL A 191 5.07 0.46 8.01
CA VAL A 191 6.50 0.10 8.03
C VAL A 191 6.98 -0.32 6.65
N ARG A 192 6.22 -1.18 5.97
CA ARG A 192 6.57 -1.63 4.63
C ARG A 192 6.65 -0.47 3.63
N PHE A 193 5.65 0.42 3.60
CA PHE A 193 5.69 1.56 2.69
C PHE A 193 6.82 2.54 3.04
N GLY A 194 7.07 2.78 4.34
CA GLY A 194 8.22 3.55 4.78
C GLY A 194 9.54 2.98 4.23
N CYS A 195 9.73 1.67 4.32
CA CYS A 195 10.91 0.98 3.81
C CYS A 195 10.95 0.97 2.26
N GLN A 196 9.86 0.58 1.61
CA GLN A 196 9.78 0.40 0.16
C GLN A 196 9.90 1.71 -0.63
N LEU A 197 9.38 2.80 -0.10
CA LEU A 197 9.39 4.12 -0.73
C LEU A 197 10.52 5.02 -0.21
N ASN A 198 11.22 4.58 0.83
CA ASN A 198 12.17 5.39 1.61
C ASN A 198 11.51 6.67 2.14
N PHE A 199 10.34 6.48 2.79
CA PHE A 199 9.53 7.54 3.38
C PHE A 199 9.57 7.48 4.90
N ILE A 200 9.41 8.63 5.54
CA ILE A 200 9.29 8.74 7.00
C ILE A 200 7.82 8.52 7.38
N ILE A 201 7.57 7.74 8.42
CA ILE A 201 6.23 7.64 9.00
C ILE A 201 6.01 8.90 9.86
N ASP A 202 4.90 9.59 9.66
CA ASP A 202 4.52 10.79 10.43
C ASP A 202 4.47 10.49 11.94
N GLU A 203 4.79 11.48 12.77
CA GLU A 203 4.96 11.26 14.22
C GLU A 203 3.67 10.79 14.90
N LYS A 204 2.53 11.43 14.61
CA LYS A 204 1.22 11.00 15.15
C LYS A 204 0.85 9.59 14.70
N THR A 205 1.22 9.25 13.46
CA THR A 205 1.03 7.91 12.92
C THR A 205 1.89 6.90 13.67
N LYS A 206 3.16 7.21 14.00
CA LYS A 206 4.03 6.34 14.82
C LYS A 206 3.52 6.16 16.24
N GLU A 207 3.15 7.24 16.91
CA GLU A 207 2.60 7.19 18.27
C GLU A 207 1.39 6.26 18.32
N SER A 208 0.48 6.41 17.37
CA SER A 208 -0.69 5.55 17.25
C SER A 208 -0.34 4.07 16.94
N ILE A 209 0.69 3.81 16.14
CA ILE A 209 1.17 2.44 15.92
C ILE A 209 1.68 1.83 17.23
N ILE A 210 2.45 2.59 18.01
CA ILE A 210 2.98 2.12 19.31
C ILE A 210 1.83 1.76 20.25
N GLU A 211 0.82 2.64 20.38
CA GLU A 211 -0.35 2.42 21.22
C GLU A 211 -1.14 1.16 20.83
N ASN A 212 -1.29 0.91 19.51
CA ASN A 212 -2.07 -0.20 18.97
C ASN A 212 -1.23 -1.44 18.65
N SER A 213 0.07 -1.44 18.90
CA SER A 213 1.01 -2.49 18.46
C SER A 213 0.60 -3.90 18.90
N HIS A 214 0.05 -4.06 20.12
CA HIS A 214 -0.44 -5.33 20.63
C HIS A 214 -1.54 -5.98 19.77
N ARG A 215 -2.27 -5.18 18.97
CA ARG A 215 -3.35 -5.68 18.13
C ARG A 215 -2.87 -6.49 16.92
N VAL A 216 -1.57 -6.46 16.58
CA VAL A 216 -1.06 -7.33 15.49
C VAL A 216 -1.26 -8.82 15.81
N GLN A 217 -1.46 -9.19 17.09
CA GLN A 217 -1.71 -10.56 17.53
C GLN A 217 -3.03 -11.15 17.01
N ILE A 218 -4.00 -10.31 16.58
CA ILE A 218 -5.24 -10.81 15.96
C ILE A 218 -5.08 -11.12 14.47
N LEU A 219 -3.94 -10.79 13.89
CA LEU A 219 -3.64 -11.08 12.47
C LEU A 219 -3.27 -12.54 12.29
N SER A 220 -3.64 -13.12 11.15
CA SER A 220 -3.17 -14.44 10.81
C SER A 220 -1.67 -14.44 10.46
N PRO A 221 -0.92 -15.52 10.76
CA PRO A 221 0.49 -15.63 10.45
C PRO A 221 0.83 -15.38 8.98
N GLU A 222 -0.04 -15.83 8.07
CA GLU A 222 0.15 -15.66 6.62
C GLU A 222 0.19 -14.19 6.22
N ARG A 223 -0.68 -13.35 6.82
CA ARG A 223 -0.71 -11.92 6.51
C ARG A 223 0.48 -11.18 7.09
N ILE A 224 0.91 -11.57 8.29
CA ILE A 224 2.14 -11.04 8.90
C ILE A 224 3.33 -11.40 8.00
N SER A 225 3.46 -12.69 7.64
CA SER A 225 4.54 -13.18 6.79
C SER A 225 4.58 -12.48 5.42
N ASP A 226 3.42 -12.22 4.81
CA ASP A 226 3.33 -11.49 3.55
C ASP A 226 3.92 -10.08 3.64
N GLU A 227 3.62 -9.33 4.70
CA GLU A 227 4.17 -7.98 4.88
C GLU A 227 5.67 -8.02 5.24
N ILE A 228 6.11 -8.97 6.10
CA ILE A 228 7.53 -9.17 6.42
C ILE A 228 8.32 -9.57 5.18
N ASN A 229 7.81 -10.47 4.35
CA ASN A 229 8.44 -10.85 3.08
C ASN A 229 8.64 -9.62 2.18
N LYS A 230 7.63 -8.74 2.08
CA LYS A 230 7.73 -7.50 1.30
C LYS A 230 8.74 -6.52 1.89
N ILE A 231 8.89 -6.46 3.22
CA ILE A 231 9.93 -5.67 3.89
C ILE A 231 11.31 -6.24 3.58
N LEU A 232 11.50 -7.56 3.71
CA LEU A 232 12.74 -8.24 3.36
C LEU A 232 13.15 -8.03 1.90
N MET A 233 12.17 -7.87 1.00
CA MET A 233 12.42 -7.63 -0.42
C MET A 233 12.70 -6.17 -0.78
N CYS A 234 12.68 -5.24 0.18
CA CYS A 234 13.14 -3.87 -0.02
C CYS A 234 14.65 -3.82 -0.31
N ASP A 235 15.13 -2.70 -0.80
CA ASP A 235 16.57 -2.50 -1.07
C ASP A 235 17.37 -2.39 0.24
N ASN A 236 16.80 -1.79 1.29
CA ASN A 236 17.39 -1.67 2.62
C ASN A 236 16.40 -2.21 3.68
N PRO A 237 16.29 -3.52 3.86
CA PRO A 237 15.34 -4.13 4.80
C PRO A 237 15.55 -3.71 6.25
N SER A 238 16.79 -3.39 6.64
CA SER A 238 17.13 -2.93 7.99
C SER A 238 16.30 -1.75 8.45
N ILE A 239 15.92 -0.85 7.53
CA ILE A 239 15.04 0.31 7.82
C ILE A 239 13.68 -0.20 8.33
N GLY A 240 13.14 -1.22 7.67
CA GLY A 240 11.86 -1.84 8.06
C GLY A 240 11.94 -2.48 9.43
N PHE A 241 12.96 -3.32 9.69
CA PHE A 241 13.13 -4.00 10.98
C PHE A 241 13.41 -3.05 12.14
N LYS A 242 14.21 -2.00 11.92
CA LYS A 242 14.41 -0.93 12.91
C LYS A 242 13.10 -0.19 13.25
N ASN A 243 12.25 0.02 12.26
CA ASN A 243 10.93 0.63 12.48
C ASN A 243 9.96 -0.32 13.18
N LEU A 244 9.96 -1.62 12.84
CA LEU A 244 9.17 -2.64 13.56
C LEU A 244 9.55 -2.70 15.03
N GLU A 245 10.85 -2.65 15.33
CA GLU A 245 11.37 -2.63 16.70
C GLU A 245 10.97 -1.35 17.43
N LYS A 246 11.26 -0.17 16.88
CA LYS A 246 10.97 1.13 17.51
C LYS A 246 9.48 1.35 17.79
N MET A 247 8.61 0.76 16.99
CA MET A 247 7.16 0.85 17.16
C MET A 247 6.55 -0.35 17.90
N ASN A 248 7.36 -1.13 18.63
CA ASN A 248 6.95 -2.28 19.43
C ASN A 248 6.23 -3.40 18.66
N LEU A 249 6.28 -3.41 17.33
CA LEU A 249 5.62 -4.43 16.51
C LEU A 249 6.42 -5.73 16.50
N LEU A 250 7.75 -5.64 16.45
CA LEU A 250 8.64 -6.80 16.30
C LEU A 250 8.50 -7.79 17.46
N ARG A 251 8.28 -7.31 18.68
CA ARG A 251 8.10 -8.14 19.88
C ARG A 251 6.91 -9.09 19.84
N TYR A 252 5.90 -8.78 19.01
CA TYR A 252 4.72 -9.61 18.83
C TYR A 252 4.81 -10.52 17.59
N ILE A 253 5.78 -10.28 16.71
CA ILE A 253 5.90 -10.93 15.40
C ILE A 253 7.07 -11.92 15.42
N LEU A 254 8.23 -11.48 15.91
CA LEU A 254 9.47 -12.24 15.96
C LEU A 254 10.29 -11.80 17.19
N PRO A 255 9.83 -12.15 18.41
CA PRO A 255 10.49 -11.74 19.66
C PRO A 255 11.94 -12.20 19.74
N GLU A 256 12.28 -13.36 19.19
CA GLU A 256 13.62 -13.93 19.19
C GLU A 256 14.64 -12.99 18.50
N LEU A 257 14.20 -12.19 17.54
CA LEU A 257 15.07 -11.19 16.91
C LEU A 257 15.37 -10.02 17.84
N ILE A 258 14.44 -9.67 18.76
CA ILE A 258 14.66 -8.65 19.78
C ILE A 258 15.62 -9.15 20.85
N ASP A 259 15.55 -10.44 21.20
CA ASP A 259 16.39 -11.08 22.20
C ASP A 259 17.87 -11.08 21.77
N LEU A 260 18.17 -10.85 20.49
CA LEU A 260 19.53 -10.58 19.99
C LEU A 260 20.08 -9.20 20.38
N LYS A 261 19.25 -8.28 20.92
CA LYS A 261 19.71 -6.97 21.35
C LYS A 261 20.52 -7.07 22.63
N GLY A 262 21.62 -6.42 22.64
CA GLY A 262 22.51 -6.32 23.78
C GLY A 262 23.96 -6.43 23.33
N VAL A 263 24.82 -5.94 24.19
CA VAL A 263 26.25 -6.03 24.00
C VAL A 263 26.75 -7.09 24.98
N GLU A 264 27.17 -8.25 24.47
CA GLU A 264 27.85 -9.22 25.31
C GLU A 264 29.26 -8.75 25.61
N GLU A 265 29.63 -8.69 26.88
CA GLU A 265 30.98 -8.48 27.33
C GLU A 265 31.59 -9.85 27.67
N VAL A 266 32.40 -10.36 26.76
CA VAL A 266 33.14 -11.63 26.98
C VAL A 266 34.62 -11.31 27.12
N GLU A 267 35.20 -11.71 28.27
CA GLU A 267 36.64 -11.51 28.58
C GLU A 267 37.13 -10.04 28.49
N GLY A 268 36.26 -9.06 28.83
CA GLY A 268 36.60 -7.63 28.77
C GLY A 268 36.60 -7.03 27.37
N GLN A 269 36.11 -7.75 26.37
CA GLN A 269 35.88 -7.23 25.01
C GLN A 269 34.39 -7.06 24.75
N THR A 270 34.01 -5.85 24.33
CA THR A 270 32.65 -5.50 23.95
C THR A 270 32.33 -6.08 22.57
N HIS A 271 31.43 -7.02 22.47
CA HIS A 271 30.96 -7.56 21.20
C HIS A 271 29.89 -6.62 20.57
N LYS A 272 29.77 -6.68 19.24
CA LYS A 272 28.72 -5.93 18.52
C LYS A 272 27.34 -6.43 18.97
N ASP A 273 26.38 -5.49 19.05
CA ASP A 273 24.97 -5.82 19.22
C ASP A 273 24.50 -6.74 18.08
N ASN A 274 24.14 -7.99 18.42
CA ASN A 274 23.81 -9.01 17.42
C ASN A 274 22.58 -8.65 16.59
N PHE A 275 21.62 -7.90 17.14
CA PHE A 275 20.47 -7.41 16.38
C PHE A 275 20.90 -6.48 15.24
N TYR A 276 21.70 -5.46 15.53
CA TYR A 276 22.16 -4.52 14.50
C TYR A 276 23.13 -5.18 13.52
N HIS A 277 23.98 -6.10 14.00
CA HIS A 277 24.83 -6.91 13.13
C HIS A 277 24.00 -7.73 12.13
N THR A 278 22.98 -8.43 12.61
CA THR A 278 22.05 -9.21 11.76
C THR A 278 21.40 -8.33 10.69
N LEU A 279 20.98 -7.12 11.04
CA LEU A 279 20.38 -6.20 10.08
C LEU A 279 21.38 -5.71 9.01
N GLU A 280 22.66 -5.51 9.37
CA GLU A 280 23.73 -5.21 8.39
C GLU A 280 23.94 -6.38 7.42
N VAL A 281 23.94 -7.62 7.93
CA VAL A 281 24.09 -8.83 7.09
C VAL A 281 22.91 -8.94 6.11
N VAL A 282 21.69 -8.64 6.56
CA VAL A 282 20.49 -8.64 5.69
C VAL A 282 20.60 -7.57 4.60
N ASP A 283 21.05 -6.35 4.92
CA ASP A 283 21.25 -5.31 3.90
C ASP A 283 22.35 -5.71 2.90
N ASN A 284 23.48 -6.26 3.38
CA ASN A 284 24.57 -6.71 2.52
C ASN A 284 24.10 -7.79 1.53
N ILE A 285 23.36 -8.79 1.99
CA ILE A 285 22.84 -9.82 1.09
C ILE A 285 21.78 -9.27 0.13
N SER A 286 21.03 -8.27 0.56
CA SER A 286 19.98 -7.63 -0.26
C SER A 286 20.53 -6.90 -1.48
N ASN A 287 21.77 -6.43 -1.41
CA ASN A 287 22.49 -5.83 -2.52
C ASN A 287 22.92 -6.86 -3.57
N ASN A 288 23.05 -8.14 -3.18
CA ASN A 288 23.61 -9.19 -4.02
C ASN A 288 22.55 -10.16 -4.56
N THR A 289 21.37 -10.26 -3.94
CA THR A 289 20.34 -11.19 -4.37
C THR A 289 18.91 -10.68 -4.13
N LYS A 290 18.00 -11.07 -5.01
CA LYS A 290 16.55 -10.91 -4.84
C LYS A 290 15.88 -12.23 -4.40
N ASN A 291 16.64 -13.24 -3.96
CA ASN A 291 16.09 -14.48 -3.44
C ASN A 291 15.60 -14.27 -2.00
N LEU A 292 14.29 -14.39 -1.79
CA LEU A 292 13.62 -14.18 -0.50
C LEU A 292 14.19 -15.13 0.59
N TRP A 293 14.43 -16.40 0.25
CA TRP A 293 14.87 -17.39 1.23
C TRP A 293 16.30 -17.17 1.70
N LEU A 294 17.18 -16.67 0.84
CA LEU A 294 18.52 -16.25 1.25
C LEU A 294 18.49 -15.05 2.20
N ARG A 295 17.55 -14.10 1.98
CA ARG A 295 17.37 -12.97 2.88
C ARG A 295 16.78 -13.40 4.24
N TRP A 296 15.86 -14.38 4.24
CA TRP A 296 15.39 -15.02 5.48
C TRP A 296 16.55 -15.75 6.21
N ALA A 297 17.35 -16.52 5.50
CA ALA A 297 18.52 -17.19 6.09
C ALA A 297 19.47 -16.18 6.74
N ALA A 298 19.71 -15.03 6.07
CA ALA A 298 20.52 -13.95 6.63
C ALA A 298 19.90 -13.31 7.86
N LEU A 299 18.57 -13.15 7.91
CA LEU A 299 17.87 -12.61 9.07
C LEU A 299 17.92 -13.56 10.29
N LEU A 300 17.93 -14.86 10.04
CA LEU A 300 17.85 -15.88 11.09
C LEU A 300 19.18 -16.55 11.43
N HIS A 301 20.30 -16.19 10.78
CA HIS A 301 21.56 -16.91 10.89
C HIS A 301 22.13 -16.95 12.33
N ASP A 302 21.88 -15.90 13.10
CA ASP A 302 22.36 -15.75 14.47
C ASP A 302 21.25 -15.90 15.52
N ILE A 303 20.04 -16.32 15.12
CA ILE A 303 18.87 -16.36 16.04
C ILE A 303 19.12 -17.26 17.27
N GLY A 304 19.96 -18.26 17.16
CA GLY A 304 20.33 -19.15 18.27
C GLY A 304 21.34 -18.54 19.26
N LYS A 305 21.83 -17.31 19.03
CA LYS A 305 22.66 -16.56 19.98
C LYS A 305 21.84 -15.75 20.99
N ALA A 306 20.54 -15.70 20.83
CA ALA A 306 19.66 -15.15 21.86
C ALA A 306 19.75 -16.00 23.13
N PRO A 307 19.77 -15.38 24.35
CA PRO A 307 19.89 -16.09 25.60
C PRO A 307 18.71 -17.03 25.89
#